data_e083933245c5cb7c5acd4b83e0305d3f
#
_entry.id   e083933245c5cb7c5acd4b83e0305d3f
#
_cell.length_a   1.000
_cell.length_b   1.000
_cell.length_c   1.000
_cell.angle_alpha   90.00
_cell.angle_beta   90.00
_cell.angle_gamma   90.00
#
_symmetry.space_group_name_H-M   'P 1'
#
loop_
_entity.id
_entity.type
_entity.pdbx_description
1 polymer ?
#
loop_
_entity_poly.entity_id
_entity_poly.type
_entity_poly.pdbx_seq_one_letter_code
_entity_poly.pdbx_strand_id
1 'polypeptide(L)'
;MLKPFFAAVLLAAGTMLVANGYAQQTPAAKTPPAPSTGAKEPSKAPAKSADASPFKNRKEKFSYALGMNIGNGLGQNLKKQSVEFDSNLVANGLKDSLSGGKTLMTVDEAKAVLQEVQVEMQKEQQEKMKQAAEKNKSDGEAFLAANKDKEGVVTLPSGLQYKILTEGNGPKPTADDSVVCNYRGTLTDGKEFDSSYKRGQPATFPVKGVIKGWTEALQLMPVGSKWQMFVPPSLAYGEQGAGADIGPNSTLIFEVELISIKEKEKPQEAKPEDKKPADQKPDEQKPDQQ
;
A
#
# COMPACT_ATOMS: atom_id res chain seq x y z
N MET A 1 -6.81 -31.17 -20.85
CA MET A 1 -5.37 -31.08 -20.55
C MET A 1 -5.07 -29.69 -20.01
N LEU A 2 -5.18 -29.50 -18.69
CA LEU A 2 -4.81 -28.25 -18.02
C LEU A 2 -3.38 -28.39 -17.52
N LYS A 3 -2.52 -27.46 -17.93
CA LYS A 3 -1.15 -27.35 -17.42
C LYS A 3 -1.18 -26.66 -16.04
N PRO A 4 -0.49 -27.19 -15.02
CA PRO A 4 -0.35 -26.48 -13.75
C PRO A 4 0.68 -25.37 -13.89
N PHE A 5 0.28 -24.15 -13.52
CA PHE A 5 1.19 -23.03 -13.28
C PHE A 5 1.98 -23.28 -11.99
N PHE A 6 3.23 -23.63 -12.12
CA PHE A 6 4.18 -23.61 -11.00
C PHE A 6 4.52 -22.14 -10.69
N ALA A 7 3.97 -21.63 -9.61
CA ALA A 7 4.48 -20.40 -9.00
C ALA A 7 5.72 -20.76 -8.18
N ALA A 8 6.89 -20.61 -8.78
CA ALA A 8 8.17 -20.69 -8.09
C ALA A 8 8.30 -19.45 -7.20
N VAL A 9 8.16 -19.63 -5.88
CA VAL A 9 8.56 -18.62 -4.90
C VAL A 9 10.08 -18.68 -4.81
N LEU A 10 10.72 -17.90 -5.65
CA LEU A 10 12.15 -17.57 -5.55
C LEU A 10 12.32 -16.67 -4.33
N LEU A 11 13.02 -17.17 -3.31
CA LEU A 11 13.65 -16.37 -2.27
C LEU A 11 14.77 -15.53 -2.95
N ALA A 12 14.38 -14.42 -3.54
CA ALA A 12 15.31 -13.44 -4.05
C ALA A 12 15.93 -12.68 -2.87
N ALA A 13 17.12 -13.09 -2.46
CA ALA A 13 18.02 -12.22 -1.72
C ALA A 13 18.43 -11.08 -2.67
N GLY A 14 17.59 -10.06 -2.75
CA GLY A 14 17.84 -8.86 -3.55
C GLY A 14 18.94 -8.03 -2.96
N THR A 15 20.12 -8.09 -3.57
CA THR A 15 21.18 -7.10 -3.44
C THR A 15 20.71 -5.80 -4.10
N MET A 16 20.32 -4.80 -3.30
CA MET A 16 20.30 -3.41 -3.76
C MET A 16 21.31 -2.60 -2.97
N LEU A 17 22.49 -2.47 -3.56
CA LEU A 17 23.40 -1.36 -3.32
C LEU A 17 22.97 -0.25 -4.27
N VAL A 18 22.23 0.74 -3.78
CA VAL A 18 22.05 2.01 -4.48
C VAL A 18 22.48 3.13 -3.54
N ALA A 19 23.68 3.61 -3.79
CA ALA A 19 24.13 4.90 -3.32
C ALA A 19 23.48 5.98 -4.19
N ASN A 20 22.51 6.72 -3.68
CA ASN A 20 22.08 7.96 -4.28
C ASN A 20 22.25 9.10 -3.27
N GLY A 21 23.38 9.82 -3.42
CA GLY A 21 23.56 11.12 -2.84
C GLY A 21 22.73 12.15 -3.60
N TYR A 22 21.72 12.69 -2.97
CA TYR A 22 21.11 13.95 -3.39
C TYR A 22 21.56 15.04 -2.43
N ALA A 23 22.45 15.88 -2.94
CA ALA A 23 22.76 17.17 -2.33
C ALA A 23 21.56 18.10 -2.51
N GLN A 24 20.85 18.42 -1.44
CA GLN A 24 19.91 19.53 -1.43
C GLN A 24 20.68 20.83 -1.23
N GLN A 25 20.68 21.66 -2.28
CA GLN A 25 21.08 23.07 -2.20
C GLN A 25 19.95 23.87 -1.56
N THR A 26 20.21 24.46 -0.40
CA THR A 26 19.38 25.53 0.17
C THR A 26 19.90 26.87 -0.28
N PRO A 27 19.03 27.87 -0.58
CA PRO A 27 19.46 29.21 -1.01
C PRO A 27 19.97 30.03 0.17
N ALA A 28 21.05 30.77 -0.10
CA ALA A 28 21.75 31.67 0.82
C ALA A 28 20.85 32.82 1.28
N ALA A 29 20.70 33.00 2.59
CA ALA A 29 20.19 34.21 3.22
C ALA A 29 21.36 35.06 3.69
N LYS A 30 21.26 36.34 3.39
CA LYS A 30 22.26 37.39 3.63
C LYS A 30 22.50 37.65 5.12
N THR A 31 23.77 37.74 5.48
CA THR A 31 24.27 38.12 6.81
C THR A 31 24.38 39.63 6.93
N PRO A 32 24.02 40.26 8.07
CA PRO A 32 24.53 41.53 8.50
C PRO A 32 25.71 41.36 9.48
N PRO A 33 26.59 42.40 9.66
CA PRO A 33 27.92 42.25 10.22
C PRO A 33 27.97 42.28 11.75
N ALA A 34 29.01 41.64 12.28
CA ALA A 34 29.32 41.48 13.68
C ALA A 34 29.86 42.77 14.37
N PRO A 35 29.77 42.82 15.70
CA PRO A 35 30.82 43.48 16.48
C PRO A 35 31.66 42.49 17.28
N SER A 36 32.95 42.74 17.25
CA SER A 36 34.00 42.09 17.98
C SER A 36 33.92 42.35 19.49
N THR A 37 34.15 41.32 20.33
CA THR A 37 35.08 41.39 21.49
C THR A 37 35.08 40.08 22.27
N GLY A 38 36.25 39.61 22.66
CA GLY A 38 36.44 38.83 23.90
C GLY A 38 36.68 37.32 23.71
N ALA A 39 37.95 36.97 23.57
CA ALA A 39 38.43 35.61 23.71
C ALA A 39 38.10 35.01 25.08
N LYS A 40 37.45 33.80 25.06
CA LYS A 40 37.58 32.80 26.11
C LYS A 40 37.57 31.45 25.38
N GLU A 41 38.67 30.72 25.51
CA GLU A 41 38.79 29.32 25.12
C GLU A 41 37.60 28.50 25.68
N PRO A 42 36.92 27.69 24.86
CA PRO A 42 36.02 26.70 25.43
C PRO A 42 36.83 25.49 25.92
N SER A 43 36.78 25.28 27.20
CA SER A 43 37.18 24.08 27.92
C SER A 43 36.82 22.83 27.12
N LYS A 44 37.81 22.04 26.85
CA LYS A 44 37.71 20.70 26.26
C LYS A 44 36.81 19.83 27.15
N ALA A 45 35.54 19.63 26.71
CA ALA A 45 34.71 18.60 27.30
C ALA A 45 35.40 17.25 27.23
N PRO A 46 35.34 16.43 28.28
CA PRO A 46 36.02 15.13 28.24
C PRO A 46 35.41 14.27 27.15
N ALA A 47 36.25 13.86 26.19
CA ALA A 47 35.90 12.86 25.22
C ALA A 47 35.39 11.62 25.99
N LYS A 48 34.09 11.27 25.81
CA LYS A 48 33.59 9.97 26.23
C LYS A 48 34.57 8.92 25.72
N SER A 49 35.19 8.17 26.65
CA SER A 49 36.04 7.04 26.35
C SER A 49 35.37 6.21 25.27
N ALA A 50 36.02 6.12 24.11
CA ALA A 50 35.60 5.21 23.04
C ALA A 50 35.69 3.81 23.64
N ASP A 51 34.52 3.24 23.98
CA ASP A 51 34.42 1.84 24.37
C ASP A 51 35.10 1.03 23.27
N ALA A 52 36.14 0.29 23.64
CA ALA A 52 36.96 -0.44 22.69
C ALA A 52 36.05 -1.37 21.90
N SER A 53 35.92 -1.10 20.60
CA SER A 53 35.08 -1.92 19.70
C SER A 53 35.43 -3.41 19.91
N PRO A 54 34.44 -4.29 20.12
CA PRO A 54 34.67 -5.72 20.31
C PRO A 54 35.30 -6.39 19.08
N PHE A 55 35.40 -5.66 17.97
CA PHE A 55 35.92 -6.15 16.69
C PHE A 55 37.33 -5.64 16.44
N LYS A 56 38.23 -6.55 16.03
CA LYS A 56 39.65 -6.25 15.76
C LYS A 56 39.86 -5.49 14.45
N ASN A 57 38.98 -5.71 13.46
CA ASN A 57 39.15 -5.15 12.11
C ASN A 57 37.78 -4.98 11.38
N ARG A 58 37.84 -4.37 10.19
CA ARG A 58 36.67 -4.12 9.34
C ARG A 58 35.95 -5.42 8.89
N LYS A 59 36.73 -6.50 8.65
CA LYS A 59 36.16 -7.79 8.22
C LYS A 59 35.26 -8.38 9.31
N GLU A 60 35.72 -8.33 10.56
CA GLU A 60 34.93 -8.82 11.70
C GLU A 60 33.65 -8.02 11.90
N LYS A 61 33.76 -6.66 11.84
CA LYS A 61 32.59 -5.78 11.90
C LYS A 61 31.56 -6.06 10.79
N PHE A 62 32.05 -6.22 9.57
CA PHE A 62 31.20 -6.53 8.41
C PHE A 62 30.51 -7.88 8.55
N SER A 63 31.26 -8.92 8.94
CA SER A 63 30.74 -10.27 9.12
C SER A 63 29.64 -10.31 10.19
N TYR A 64 29.84 -9.61 11.32
CA TYR A 64 28.85 -9.53 12.38
C TYR A 64 27.59 -8.72 11.93
N ALA A 65 27.80 -7.60 11.26
CA ALA A 65 26.69 -6.79 10.72
C ALA A 65 25.86 -7.57 9.69
N LEU A 66 26.49 -8.39 8.84
CA LEU A 66 25.80 -9.28 7.91
C LEU A 66 24.95 -10.31 8.64
N GLY A 67 25.49 -10.94 9.68
CA GLY A 67 24.74 -11.87 10.53
C GLY A 67 23.55 -11.21 11.22
N MET A 68 23.72 -9.99 11.74
CA MET A 68 22.61 -9.21 12.32
C MET A 68 21.52 -8.90 11.29
N ASN A 69 21.90 -8.54 10.07
CA ASN A 69 20.94 -8.23 9.00
C ASN A 69 20.09 -9.46 8.65
N ILE A 70 20.76 -10.61 8.42
CA ILE A 70 20.08 -11.89 8.14
C ILE A 70 19.17 -12.29 9.32
N GLY A 71 19.69 -12.24 10.55
CA GLY A 71 18.94 -12.62 11.75
C GLY A 71 17.73 -11.74 12.02
N ASN A 72 17.87 -10.42 11.85
CA ASN A 72 16.75 -9.48 12.01
C ASN A 72 15.65 -9.72 10.97
N GLY A 73 16.02 -9.87 9.69
CA GLY A 73 15.05 -10.13 8.61
C GLY A 73 14.31 -11.46 8.82
N LEU A 74 15.06 -12.52 9.07
CA LEU A 74 14.50 -13.86 9.29
C LEU A 74 13.63 -13.89 10.57
N GLY A 75 14.14 -13.39 11.68
CA GLY A 75 13.45 -13.40 12.96
C GLY A 75 12.16 -12.59 12.94
N GLN A 76 12.13 -11.43 12.27
CA GLN A 76 10.91 -10.65 12.10
C GLN A 76 9.87 -11.38 11.24
N ASN A 77 10.29 -12.03 10.14
CA ASN A 77 9.39 -12.77 9.28
C ASN A 77 8.77 -13.99 10.00
N LEU A 78 9.58 -14.79 10.67
CA LEU A 78 9.10 -15.95 11.41
C LEU A 78 8.15 -15.57 12.54
N LYS A 79 8.46 -14.48 13.29
CA LYS A 79 7.57 -13.95 14.34
C LYS A 79 6.24 -13.45 13.78
N LYS A 80 6.23 -12.74 12.64
CA LYS A 80 4.99 -12.28 11.99
C LYS A 80 4.10 -13.45 11.56
N GLN A 81 4.71 -14.56 11.20
CA GLN A 81 4.02 -15.78 10.79
C GLN A 81 3.71 -16.72 11.97
N SER A 82 4.06 -16.33 13.20
CA SER A 82 3.90 -17.14 14.41
C SER A 82 4.62 -18.50 14.35
N VAL A 83 5.73 -18.56 13.60
CA VAL A 83 6.56 -19.78 13.50
C VAL A 83 7.52 -19.83 14.67
N GLU A 84 7.45 -20.88 15.46
CA GLU A 84 8.41 -21.15 16.52
C GLU A 84 9.71 -21.70 15.94
N PHE A 85 10.84 -21.23 16.43
CA PHE A 85 12.17 -21.69 16.00
C PHE A 85 13.22 -21.55 17.11
N ASP A 86 14.23 -22.40 17.07
CA ASP A 86 15.41 -22.27 17.92
C ASP A 86 16.48 -21.45 17.21
N SER A 87 16.77 -20.26 17.76
CA SER A 87 17.74 -19.33 17.20
C SER A 87 19.17 -19.87 17.18
N ASN A 88 19.52 -20.77 18.12
CA ASN A 88 20.85 -21.37 18.16
C ASN A 88 21.02 -22.41 17.05
N LEU A 89 19.98 -23.23 16.81
CA LEU A 89 19.99 -24.19 15.70
C LEU A 89 20.01 -23.48 14.34
N VAL A 90 19.27 -22.36 14.18
CA VAL A 90 19.33 -21.53 12.97
C VAL A 90 20.75 -20.97 12.77
N ALA A 91 21.39 -20.45 13.83
CA ALA A 91 22.74 -19.92 13.75
C ALA A 91 23.77 -21.03 13.41
N ASN A 92 23.62 -22.23 13.99
CA ASN A 92 24.48 -23.36 13.67
C ASN A 92 24.31 -23.81 12.21
N GLY A 93 23.09 -23.99 11.73
CA GLY A 93 22.83 -24.35 10.33
C GLY A 93 23.40 -23.34 9.35
N LEU A 94 23.29 -22.03 9.65
CA LEU A 94 23.90 -20.98 8.84
C LEU A 94 25.42 -21.07 8.85
N LYS A 95 26.03 -21.29 10.02
CA LYS A 95 27.47 -21.45 10.16
C LYS A 95 28.00 -22.65 9.37
N ASP A 96 27.33 -23.82 9.51
CA ASP A 96 27.74 -25.06 8.84
C ASP A 96 27.63 -24.90 7.32
N SER A 97 26.56 -24.31 6.82
CA SER A 97 26.39 -23.99 5.40
C SER A 97 27.46 -23.04 4.86
N LEU A 98 27.79 -21.97 5.58
CA LEU A 98 28.80 -20.97 5.15
C LEU A 98 30.22 -21.53 5.18
N SER A 99 30.53 -22.48 6.08
CA SER A 99 31.86 -23.08 6.21
C SER A 99 32.12 -24.20 5.20
N GLY A 100 31.09 -24.69 4.49
CA GLY A 100 31.17 -25.88 3.64
C GLY A 100 31.42 -27.16 4.43
N GLY A 101 31.15 -27.12 5.73
CA GLY A 101 31.34 -28.25 6.65
C GLY A 101 30.21 -29.29 6.56
N LYS A 102 30.30 -30.30 7.42
CA LYS A 102 29.26 -31.31 7.56
C LYS A 102 28.03 -30.69 8.24
N THR A 103 26.88 -30.67 7.56
CA THR A 103 25.61 -30.27 8.13
C THR A 103 24.95 -31.40 8.91
N LEU A 104 24.07 -31.06 9.85
CA LEU A 104 23.35 -32.07 10.66
C LEU A 104 22.27 -32.82 9.87
N MET A 105 21.83 -32.27 8.73
CA MET A 105 20.90 -32.90 7.80
C MET A 105 21.34 -32.63 6.36
N THR A 106 20.84 -33.42 5.43
CA THR A 106 21.05 -33.23 4.00
C THR A 106 20.19 -32.07 3.47
N VAL A 107 20.51 -31.60 2.28
CA VAL A 107 19.72 -30.55 1.60
C VAL A 107 18.28 -31.04 1.31
N ASP A 108 18.11 -32.32 1.01
CA ASP A 108 16.80 -32.87 0.70
C ASP A 108 15.94 -33.04 1.96
N GLU A 109 16.54 -33.47 3.08
CA GLU A 109 15.86 -33.47 4.39
C GLU A 109 15.45 -32.04 4.81
N ALA A 110 16.35 -31.06 4.64
CA ALA A 110 16.02 -29.66 4.94
C ALA A 110 14.86 -29.14 4.09
N LYS A 111 14.84 -29.45 2.79
CA LYS A 111 13.71 -29.08 1.91
C LYS A 111 12.42 -29.74 2.34
N ALA A 112 12.44 -31.02 2.70
CA ALA A 112 11.25 -31.74 3.14
C ALA A 112 10.65 -31.10 4.40
N VAL A 113 11.45 -30.81 5.42
CA VAL A 113 11.01 -30.15 6.65
C VAL A 113 10.46 -28.75 6.38
N LEU A 114 11.12 -27.95 5.54
CA LEU A 114 10.64 -26.62 5.18
C LEU A 114 9.31 -26.67 4.42
N GLN A 115 9.13 -27.65 3.55
CA GLN A 115 7.87 -27.86 2.83
C GLN A 115 6.74 -28.31 3.78
N GLU A 116 7.02 -29.19 4.72
CA GLU A 116 6.06 -29.62 5.74
C GLU A 116 5.56 -28.43 6.57
N VAL A 117 6.47 -27.63 7.12
CA VAL A 117 6.13 -26.41 7.87
C VAL A 117 5.32 -25.43 7.00
N GLN A 118 5.69 -25.27 5.72
CA GLN A 118 4.94 -24.39 4.82
C GLN A 118 3.51 -24.88 4.61
N VAL A 119 3.28 -26.18 4.44
CA VAL A 119 1.95 -26.75 4.28
C VAL A 119 1.13 -26.59 5.56
N GLU A 120 1.73 -26.81 6.72
CA GLU A 120 1.08 -26.62 8.01
C GLU A 120 0.65 -25.16 8.21
N MET A 121 1.53 -24.22 7.93
CA MET A 121 1.23 -22.78 8.00
C MET A 121 0.10 -22.38 7.05
N GLN A 122 0.11 -22.89 5.81
CA GLN A 122 -0.96 -22.61 4.85
C GLN A 122 -2.31 -23.13 5.36
N LYS A 123 -2.33 -24.32 5.91
CA LYS A 123 -3.54 -24.91 6.49
C LYS A 123 -4.04 -24.07 7.67
N GLU A 124 -3.17 -23.70 8.58
CA GLU A 124 -3.53 -22.86 9.72
C GLU A 124 -4.07 -21.50 9.28
N GLN A 125 -3.43 -20.88 8.28
CA GLN A 125 -3.90 -19.61 7.72
C GLN A 125 -5.28 -19.75 7.05
N GLN A 126 -5.52 -20.85 6.30
CA GLN A 126 -6.82 -21.12 5.70
C GLN A 126 -7.92 -21.29 6.75
N GLU A 127 -7.64 -22.02 7.82
CA GLU A 127 -8.60 -22.19 8.92
C GLU A 127 -8.90 -20.85 9.62
N LYS A 128 -7.89 -20.03 9.90
CA LYS A 128 -8.08 -18.68 10.46
C LYS A 128 -8.93 -17.79 9.53
N MET A 129 -8.65 -17.84 8.23
CA MET A 129 -9.42 -17.08 7.24
C MET A 129 -10.87 -17.55 7.17
N LYS A 130 -11.12 -18.86 7.21
CA LYS A 130 -12.46 -19.42 7.22
C LYS A 130 -13.25 -19.02 8.47
N GLN A 131 -12.63 -19.15 9.64
CA GLN A 131 -13.26 -18.72 10.91
C GLN A 131 -13.57 -17.21 10.90
N ALA A 132 -12.64 -16.40 10.38
CA ALA A 132 -12.85 -14.97 10.24
C ALA A 132 -14.00 -14.66 9.25
N ALA A 133 -14.10 -15.40 8.15
CA ALA A 133 -15.16 -15.26 7.16
C ALA A 133 -16.56 -15.56 7.75
N GLU A 134 -16.67 -16.64 8.49
CA GLU A 134 -17.91 -17.05 9.16
C GLU A 134 -18.32 -16.03 10.23
N LYS A 135 -17.37 -15.62 11.06
CA LYS A 135 -17.60 -14.59 12.08
C LYS A 135 -18.02 -13.27 11.48
N ASN A 136 -17.29 -12.74 10.51
CA ASN A 136 -17.58 -11.45 9.88
C ASN A 136 -18.94 -11.47 9.17
N LYS A 137 -19.29 -12.59 8.54
CA LYS A 137 -20.61 -12.79 7.92
C LYS A 137 -21.73 -12.68 8.96
N SER A 138 -21.64 -13.47 10.02
CA SER A 138 -22.65 -13.48 11.09
C SER A 138 -22.78 -12.13 11.78
N ASP A 139 -21.66 -11.51 12.14
CA ASP A 139 -21.65 -10.20 12.80
C ASP A 139 -22.18 -9.09 11.87
N GLY A 140 -21.80 -9.15 10.59
CA GLY A 140 -22.24 -8.20 9.59
C GLY A 140 -23.74 -8.29 9.28
N GLU A 141 -24.27 -9.50 9.16
CA GLU A 141 -25.70 -9.73 8.99
C GLU A 141 -26.51 -9.22 10.19
N ALA A 142 -26.06 -9.55 11.41
CA ALA A 142 -26.68 -9.07 12.64
C ALA A 142 -26.62 -7.55 12.75
N PHE A 143 -25.48 -6.94 12.41
CA PHE A 143 -25.29 -5.49 12.40
C PHE A 143 -26.27 -4.83 11.44
N LEU A 144 -26.34 -5.27 10.18
CA LEU A 144 -27.22 -4.70 9.16
C LEU A 144 -28.71 -4.89 9.51
N ALA A 145 -29.07 -6.05 10.07
CA ALA A 145 -30.43 -6.34 10.53
C ALA A 145 -30.87 -5.38 11.66
N ALA A 146 -29.99 -5.08 12.61
CA ALA A 146 -30.27 -4.10 13.67
C ALA A 146 -30.20 -2.64 13.17
N ASN A 147 -29.36 -2.37 12.15
CA ASN A 147 -29.14 -1.02 11.67
C ASN A 147 -30.29 -0.49 10.84
N LYS A 148 -30.98 -1.36 10.05
CA LYS A 148 -32.11 -0.96 9.20
C LYS A 148 -33.28 -0.31 9.97
N ASP A 149 -33.42 -0.67 11.25
CA ASP A 149 -34.51 -0.17 12.11
C ASP A 149 -34.13 1.12 12.86
N LYS A 150 -32.89 1.62 12.67
CA LYS A 150 -32.45 2.88 13.28
C LYS A 150 -33.04 4.08 12.56
N GLU A 151 -33.32 5.12 13.31
CA GLU A 151 -33.88 6.37 12.78
C GLU A 151 -32.98 6.98 11.69
N GLY A 152 -33.59 7.31 10.56
CA GLY A 152 -32.94 7.95 9.42
C GLY A 152 -32.11 6.99 8.55
N VAL A 153 -32.14 5.69 8.80
CA VAL A 153 -31.50 4.69 7.94
C VAL A 153 -32.45 4.25 6.84
N VAL A 154 -31.98 4.33 5.62
CA VAL A 154 -32.66 3.86 4.42
C VAL A 154 -31.95 2.60 3.92
N THR A 155 -32.74 1.55 3.60
CA THR A 155 -32.21 0.31 3.01
C THR A 155 -32.64 0.22 1.55
N LEU A 156 -31.69 0.04 0.64
CA LEU A 156 -31.94 -0.16 -0.79
C LEU A 156 -32.20 -1.64 -1.12
N PRO A 157 -32.83 -1.96 -2.26
CA PRO A 157 -33.07 -3.35 -2.69
C PRO A 157 -31.79 -4.18 -2.85
N SER A 158 -30.65 -3.54 -3.10
CA SER A 158 -29.33 -4.17 -3.17
C SER A 158 -28.79 -4.65 -1.82
N GLY A 159 -29.41 -4.21 -0.72
CA GLY A 159 -28.95 -4.41 0.66
C GLY A 159 -28.03 -3.30 1.16
N LEU A 160 -27.67 -2.32 0.32
CA LEU A 160 -26.95 -1.12 0.77
C LEU A 160 -27.84 -0.34 1.74
N GLN A 161 -27.27 0.06 2.89
CA GLN A 161 -27.94 0.96 3.81
C GLN A 161 -27.18 2.29 3.88
N TYR A 162 -27.92 3.37 4.06
CA TYR A 162 -27.31 4.68 4.27
C TYR A 162 -28.14 5.56 5.20
N LYS A 163 -27.46 6.53 5.81
CA LYS A 163 -28.07 7.60 6.60
C LYS A 163 -27.52 8.93 6.09
N ILE A 164 -28.40 9.88 5.82
CA ILE A 164 -28.01 11.24 5.45
C ILE A 164 -27.62 11.99 6.73
N LEU A 165 -26.35 12.42 6.79
CA LEU A 165 -25.84 13.25 7.90
C LEU A 165 -25.98 14.73 7.58
N THR A 166 -25.73 15.09 6.31
CA THR A 166 -25.93 16.44 5.76
C THR A 166 -26.53 16.32 4.39
N GLU A 167 -27.60 17.05 4.12
CA GLU A 167 -28.23 17.08 2.81
C GLU A 167 -27.52 18.10 1.92
N GLY A 168 -27.19 17.69 0.70
CA GLY A 168 -26.66 18.56 -0.35
C GLY A 168 -27.76 18.99 -1.30
N ASN A 169 -27.52 20.04 -2.06
CA ASN A 169 -28.44 20.59 -3.04
C ASN A 169 -27.87 20.68 -4.46
N GLY A 170 -26.64 20.17 -4.67
CA GLY A 170 -25.99 20.17 -5.98
C GLY A 170 -26.48 19.04 -6.88
N PRO A 171 -25.90 18.92 -8.09
CA PRO A 171 -26.22 17.84 -9.01
C PRO A 171 -25.77 16.49 -8.46
N LYS A 172 -26.40 15.41 -8.95
CA LYS A 172 -25.99 14.03 -8.64
C LYS A 172 -25.03 13.53 -9.71
N PRO A 173 -23.96 12.80 -9.32
CA PRO A 173 -23.07 12.19 -10.30
C PRO A 173 -23.77 11.12 -11.15
N THR A 174 -23.29 10.97 -12.37
CA THR A 174 -23.59 9.82 -13.20
C THR A 174 -22.52 8.75 -13.07
N ALA A 175 -22.79 7.55 -13.56
CA ALA A 175 -21.82 6.45 -13.51
C ALA A 175 -20.49 6.77 -14.23
N ASP A 176 -20.51 7.63 -15.25
CA ASP A 176 -19.35 7.99 -16.07
C ASP A 176 -18.56 9.20 -15.55
N ASP A 177 -18.98 9.76 -14.44
CA ASP A 177 -18.30 10.91 -13.84
C ASP A 177 -17.17 10.49 -12.91
N SER A 178 -16.31 11.45 -12.61
CA SER A 178 -15.37 11.37 -11.49
C SER A 178 -15.81 12.33 -10.41
N VAL A 179 -15.65 11.94 -9.16
CA VAL A 179 -16.07 12.72 -8.00
C VAL A 179 -14.90 13.01 -7.07
N VAL A 180 -14.98 14.13 -6.39
CA VAL A 180 -14.04 14.52 -5.32
C VAL A 180 -14.77 14.34 -3.98
N CYS A 181 -14.21 13.50 -3.11
CA CYS A 181 -14.81 13.17 -1.83
C CYS A 181 -13.83 13.25 -0.68
N ASN A 182 -14.31 13.67 0.49
CA ASN A 182 -13.71 13.25 1.74
C ASN A 182 -14.40 11.97 2.22
N TYR A 183 -13.64 11.10 2.84
CA TYR A 183 -14.20 9.87 3.38
C TYR A 183 -13.38 9.28 4.53
N ARG A 184 -14.06 8.46 5.30
CA ARG A 184 -13.50 7.61 6.34
C ARG A 184 -14.17 6.25 6.27
N GLY A 185 -13.37 5.18 6.16
CA GLY A 185 -13.84 3.80 6.14
C GLY A 185 -13.46 3.07 7.42
N THR A 186 -14.43 2.41 8.05
CA THR A 186 -14.26 1.60 9.25
C THR A 186 -14.92 0.23 9.11
N LEU A 187 -14.43 -0.75 9.85
CA LEU A 187 -15.13 -1.99 10.09
C LEU A 187 -16.26 -1.79 11.10
N THR A 188 -17.08 -2.82 11.31
CA THR A 188 -18.19 -2.80 12.27
C THR A 188 -17.74 -2.69 13.74
N ASP A 189 -16.50 -3.06 14.05
CA ASP A 189 -15.85 -2.90 15.35
C ASP A 189 -15.26 -1.49 15.58
N GLY A 190 -15.35 -0.61 14.56
CA GLY A 190 -14.84 0.75 14.59
C GLY A 190 -13.38 0.88 14.15
N LYS A 191 -12.67 -0.21 13.82
CA LYS A 191 -11.31 -0.15 13.29
C LYS A 191 -11.32 0.59 11.95
N GLU A 192 -10.58 1.69 11.87
CA GLU A 192 -10.41 2.45 10.63
C GLU A 192 -9.37 1.77 9.73
N PHE A 193 -9.75 1.54 8.46
CA PHE A 193 -8.85 0.94 7.47
C PHE A 193 -8.40 1.93 6.39
N ASP A 194 -9.18 3.01 6.15
CA ASP A 194 -8.80 4.04 5.18
C ASP A 194 -9.50 5.38 5.48
N SER A 195 -8.82 6.50 5.18
CA SER A 195 -9.35 7.84 5.41
C SER A 195 -8.64 8.88 4.57
N SER A 196 -9.39 9.73 3.85
CA SER A 196 -8.86 10.92 3.18
C SER A 196 -8.37 11.97 4.17
N TYR A 197 -9.01 12.05 5.33
CA TYR A 197 -8.61 12.99 6.38
C TYR A 197 -7.20 12.72 6.92
N LYS A 198 -6.81 11.44 7.05
CA LYS A 198 -5.44 11.08 7.45
C LYS A 198 -4.40 11.45 6.38
N ARG A 199 -4.80 11.48 5.12
CA ARG A 199 -3.94 11.93 4.02
C ARG A 199 -3.91 13.45 3.86
N GLY A 200 -4.75 14.17 4.60
CA GLY A 200 -4.80 15.64 4.61
C GLY A 200 -5.41 16.28 3.36
N GLN A 201 -6.00 15.48 2.45
CA GLN A 201 -6.61 15.98 1.21
C GLN A 201 -7.74 15.09 0.73
N PRO A 202 -8.78 15.64 0.05
CA PRO A 202 -9.82 14.88 -0.61
C PRO A 202 -9.26 13.96 -1.68
N ALA A 203 -9.94 12.88 -1.96
CA ALA A 203 -9.58 11.93 -3.01
C ALA A 203 -10.53 12.04 -4.21
N THR A 204 -10.01 11.78 -5.40
CA THR A 204 -10.77 11.74 -6.64
C THR A 204 -10.96 10.31 -7.08
N PHE A 205 -12.22 9.93 -7.40
CA PHE A 205 -12.56 8.58 -7.84
C PHE A 205 -13.46 8.63 -9.07
N PRO A 206 -13.23 7.77 -10.08
CA PRO A 206 -14.26 7.50 -11.08
C PRO A 206 -15.40 6.71 -10.42
N VAL A 207 -16.65 7.11 -10.65
CA VAL A 207 -17.84 6.49 -10.00
C VAL A 207 -17.94 4.99 -10.29
N LYS A 208 -17.53 4.53 -11.49
CA LYS A 208 -17.45 3.11 -11.85
C LYS A 208 -16.19 2.39 -11.31
N GLY A 209 -15.22 3.13 -10.79
CA GLY A 209 -13.91 2.60 -10.36
C GLY A 209 -13.82 2.22 -8.89
N VAL A 210 -14.91 2.35 -8.15
CA VAL A 210 -15.00 2.03 -6.71
C VAL A 210 -15.85 0.78 -6.47
N ILE A 211 -15.97 0.34 -5.21
CA ILE A 211 -16.84 -0.80 -4.84
C ILE A 211 -18.30 -0.52 -5.20
N LYS A 212 -19.06 -1.59 -5.49
CA LYS A 212 -20.45 -1.48 -5.97
C LYS A 212 -21.35 -0.63 -5.09
N GLY A 213 -21.20 -0.75 -3.77
CA GLY A 213 -21.98 0.06 -2.82
C GLY A 213 -21.70 1.56 -2.94
N TRP A 214 -20.46 1.96 -3.21
CA TRP A 214 -20.13 3.36 -3.50
C TRP A 214 -20.68 3.82 -4.85
N THR A 215 -20.52 2.98 -5.89
CA THR A 215 -21.10 3.29 -7.22
C THR A 215 -22.59 3.54 -7.15
N GLU A 216 -23.33 2.74 -6.37
CA GLU A 216 -24.75 2.92 -6.16
C GLU A 216 -25.07 4.18 -5.35
N ALA A 217 -24.40 4.36 -4.20
CA ALA A 217 -24.67 5.50 -3.32
C ALA A 217 -24.33 6.85 -3.96
N LEU A 218 -23.18 6.98 -4.63
CA LEU A 218 -22.73 8.24 -5.22
C LEU A 218 -23.72 8.78 -6.27
N GLN A 219 -24.37 7.90 -7.03
CA GLN A 219 -25.39 8.31 -8.00
C GLN A 219 -26.69 8.82 -7.35
N LEU A 220 -26.88 8.55 -6.07
CA LEU A 220 -28.03 9.04 -5.28
C LEU A 220 -27.68 10.30 -4.49
N MET A 221 -26.40 10.55 -4.22
CA MET A 221 -25.92 11.67 -3.40
C MET A 221 -25.87 12.97 -4.18
N PRO A 222 -26.59 14.03 -3.79
CA PRO A 222 -26.35 15.37 -4.31
C PRO A 222 -24.97 15.90 -3.86
N VAL A 223 -24.30 16.68 -4.69
CA VAL A 223 -23.07 17.40 -4.29
C VAL A 223 -23.35 18.28 -3.07
N GLY A 224 -22.42 18.30 -2.13
CA GLY A 224 -22.56 18.96 -0.82
C GLY A 224 -23.14 18.04 0.26
N SER A 225 -23.54 16.80 -0.08
CA SER A 225 -24.04 15.82 0.91
C SER A 225 -22.91 15.17 1.70
N LYS A 226 -23.23 14.84 2.95
CA LYS A 226 -22.44 13.90 3.76
C LYS A 226 -23.34 12.74 4.19
N TRP A 227 -22.95 11.52 3.81
CA TRP A 227 -23.70 10.31 4.13
C TRP A 227 -22.86 9.34 4.95
N GLN A 228 -23.53 8.58 5.80
CA GLN A 228 -22.97 7.36 6.39
C GLN A 228 -23.56 6.17 5.64
N MET A 229 -22.70 5.34 5.07
CA MET A 229 -23.08 4.18 4.28
C MET A 229 -22.65 2.90 5.00
N PHE A 230 -23.52 1.89 4.97
CA PHE A 230 -23.28 0.57 5.56
C PHE A 230 -23.34 -0.44 4.41
N VAL A 231 -22.19 -0.92 4.01
CA VAL A 231 -22.00 -1.66 2.77
C VAL A 231 -21.84 -3.14 3.07
N PRO A 232 -22.81 -4.00 2.65
CA PRO A 232 -22.66 -5.45 2.83
C PRO A 232 -21.50 -5.99 1.99
N PRO A 233 -20.93 -7.14 2.36
CA PRO A 233 -19.78 -7.74 1.69
C PRO A 233 -19.98 -7.92 0.17
N SER A 234 -21.18 -8.28 -0.28
CA SER A 234 -21.53 -8.46 -1.70
C SER A 234 -21.40 -7.21 -2.55
N LEU A 235 -21.48 -6.03 -1.93
CA LEU A 235 -21.30 -4.72 -2.55
C LEU A 235 -19.92 -4.10 -2.27
N ALA A 236 -19.05 -4.83 -1.56
CA ALA A 236 -17.69 -4.43 -1.19
C ALA A 236 -16.66 -5.44 -1.73
N TYR A 237 -15.93 -6.12 -0.85
CA TYR A 237 -14.82 -7.01 -1.23
C TYR A 237 -15.15 -8.51 -1.09
N GLY A 238 -16.38 -8.86 -0.71
CA GLY A 238 -16.87 -10.24 -0.68
C GLY A 238 -16.07 -11.18 0.22
N GLU A 239 -15.99 -12.44 -0.21
CA GLU A 239 -15.32 -13.51 0.53
C GLU A 239 -13.79 -13.39 0.56
N GLN A 240 -13.20 -12.58 -0.29
CA GLN A 240 -11.74 -12.43 -0.34
C GLN A 240 -11.22 -11.37 0.61
N GLY A 241 -12.06 -10.36 0.97
CA GLY A 241 -11.58 -9.20 1.69
C GLY A 241 -10.65 -8.32 0.84
N ALA A 242 -9.91 -7.41 1.47
CA ALA A 242 -8.93 -6.57 0.79
C ALA A 242 -7.75 -6.18 1.70
N GLY A 243 -6.55 -6.34 1.19
CA GLY A 243 -5.32 -6.02 1.92
C GLY A 243 -5.18 -6.80 3.22
N ALA A 244 -4.54 -6.16 4.22
CA ALA A 244 -4.33 -6.74 5.55
C ALA A 244 -5.43 -6.36 6.56
N ASP A 245 -6.23 -5.35 6.25
CA ASP A 245 -7.15 -4.72 7.20
C ASP A 245 -8.61 -5.11 7.01
N ILE A 246 -9.00 -5.50 5.80
CA ILE A 246 -10.38 -5.88 5.49
C ILE A 246 -10.43 -7.39 5.29
N GLY A 247 -10.89 -8.09 6.31
CA GLY A 247 -11.03 -9.56 6.27
C GLY A 247 -12.15 -10.02 5.32
N PRO A 248 -12.24 -11.33 5.06
CA PRO A 248 -13.30 -11.91 4.25
C PRO A 248 -14.67 -11.63 4.84
N ASN A 249 -15.67 -11.41 3.99
CA ASN A 249 -17.08 -11.14 4.36
C ASN A 249 -17.28 -9.94 5.33
N SER A 250 -16.35 -8.98 5.32
CA SER A 250 -16.50 -7.78 6.18
C SER A 250 -17.60 -6.86 5.66
N THR A 251 -18.54 -6.48 6.54
CA THR A 251 -19.43 -5.34 6.35
C THR A 251 -18.65 -4.06 6.63
N LEU A 252 -18.74 -3.08 5.74
CA LEU A 252 -17.98 -1.84 5.82
C LEU A 252 -18.89 -0.66 6.15
N ILE A 253 -18.37 0.27 6.92
CA ILE A 253 -19.03 1.53 7.25
C ILE A 253 -18.19 2.66 6.67
N PHE A 254 -18.82 3.53 5.89
CA PHE A 254 -18.16 4.72 5.35
C PHE A 254 -18.91 5.97 5.75
N GLU A 255 -18.19 7.00 6.17
CA GLU A 255 -18.65 8.36 6.08
C GLU A 255 -18.10 8.97 4.80
N VAL A 256 -18.95 9.49 3.94
CA VAL A 256 -18.57 10.08 2.66
C VAL A 256 -19.19 11.45 2.53
N GLU A 257 -18.36 12.43 2.23
CA GLU A 257 -18.73 13.80 1.90
C GLU A 257 -18.44 14.02 0.42
N LEU A 258 -19.48 14.22 -0.38
CA LEU A 258 -19.37 14.48 -1.82
C LEU A 258 -19.15 15.97 -2.06
N ILE A 259 -17.91 16.36 -2.34
CA ILE A 259 -17.51 17.76 -2.49
C ILE A 259 -17.89 18.31 -3.86
N SER A 260 -17.54 17.58 -4.93
CA SER A 260 -17.81 18.02 -6.30
C SER A 260 -17.78 16.86 -7.29
N ILE A 261 -18.38 17.10 -8.45
CA ILE A 261 -18.19 16.28 -9.65
C ILE A 261 -17.07 16.94 -10.44
N LYS A 262 -16.03 16.17 -10.81
CA LYS A 262 -14.94 16.65 -11.64
C LYS A 262 -15.43 16.72 -13.08
N GLU A 263 -15.33 17.90 -13.71
CA GLU A 263 -15.64 18.04 -15.12
C GLU A 263 -14.79 17.07 -15.95
N LYS A 264 -15.42 16.42 -16.93
CA LYS A 264 -14.70 15.67 -17.96
C LYS A 264 -13.84 16.68 -18.73
N GLU A 265 -12.54 16.48 -18.75
CA GLU A 265 -11.71 17.19 -19.72
C GLU A 265 -12.31 16.93 -21.09
N LYS A 266 -12.89 17.98 -21.72
CA LYS A 266 -13.27 17.90 -23.13
C LYS A 266 -12.03 17.47 -23.89
N PRO A 267 -12.12 16.50 -24.83
CA PRO A 267 -11.02 16.24 -25.73
C PRO A 267 -10.57 17.58 -26.29
N GLN A 268 -9.32 17.96 -26.09
CA GLN A 268 -8.76 19.12 -26.78
C GLN A 268 -8.94 18.86 -28.27
N GLU A 269 -9.85 19.61 -28.90
CA GLU A 269 -9.88 19.67 -30.35
C GLU A 269 -8.47 20.00 -30.79
N ALA A 270 -7.85 19.05 -31.50
CA ALA A 270 -6.54 19.26 -32.11
C ALA A 270 -6.63 20.54 -32.92
N LYS A 271 -5.86 21.58 -32.50
CA LYS A 271 -5.68 22.78 -33.32
C LYS A 271 -5.37 22.34 -34.73
N PRO A 272 -6.05 22.90 -35.75
CA PRO A 272 -5.65 22.62 -37.13
C PRO A 272 -4.20 23.00 -37.31
N GLU A 273 -3.36 22.05 -37.67
CA GLU A 273 -1.99 22.34 -38.11
C GLU A 273 -2.09 23.27 -39.34
N ASP A 274 -1.59 24.48 -39.20
CA ASP A 274 -1.34 25.39 -40.30
C ASP A 274 -0.49 24.67 -41.35
N LYS A 275 -1.13 24.26 -42.44
CA LYS A 275 -0.45 23.77 -43.63
C LYS A 275 0.43 24.86 -44.17
N LYS A 276 1.72 24.79 -43.91
CA LYS A 276 2.78 25.57 -44.56
C LYS A 276 2.69 25.34 -46.08
N PRO A 277 2.67 26.39 -46.91
CA PRO A 277 2.63 26.24 -48.38
C PRO A 277 3.84 25.48 -48.87
N ALA A 278 3.59 24.50 -49.73
CA ALA A 278 4.64 23.77 -50.41
C ALA A 278 5.42 24.71 -51.34
N ASP A 279 6.71 24.85 -51.09
CA ASP A 279 7.65 25.50 -51.96
C ASP A 279 7.78 24.75 -53.28
N GLN A 280 7.55 25.50 -54.37
CA GLN A 280 7.71 25.04 -55.74
C GLN A 280 9.18 24.75 -55.99
N LYS A 281 9.47 23.55 -56.47
CA LYS A 281 10.75 23.18 -57.08
C LYS A 281 10.86 23.82 -58.47
N PRO A 282 12.00 24.46 -58.86
CA PRO A 282 12.24 24.83 -60.22
C PRO A 282 12.61 23.64 -61.08
N ASP A 283 12.08 23.63 -62.31
CA ASP A 283 12.46 22.75 -63.43
C ASP A 283 13.98 22.80 -63.64
N GLU A 284 14.58 21.61 -63.70
CA GLU A 284 15.94 21.48 -64.26
C GLU A 284 15.93 20.49 -65.42
N GLN A 285 16.27 21.10 -66.56
CA GLN A 285 16.32 20.55 -67.92
C GLN A 285 17.29 19.37 -68.02
N LYS A 286 16.86 18.36 -68.78
CA LYS A 286 17.76 17.35 -69.39
C LYS A 286 18.65 18.01 -70.45
N PRO A 287 19.87 17.58 -70.65
CA PRO A 287 20.46 17.47 -71.98
C PRO A 287 20.58 16.00 -72.44
N ASP A 288 20.22 15.87 -73.69
CA ASP A 288 20.47 14.71 -74.58
C ASP A 288 21.95 14.45 -74.80
N GLN A 289 22.19 13.20 -75.35
CA GLN A 289 23.30 12.71 -76.11
C GLN A 289 24.44 12.05 -75.30
N GLN A 290 24.93 10.94 -75.64
CA GLN A 290 25.08 10.00 -76.78
C GLN A 290 25.34 8.60 -76.24
#